data_eab3139280f5080eea79f3b84fd1e207
#
_entry.id   eab3139280f5080eea79f3b84fd1e207
#
_cell.length_a   1.000
_cell.length_b   1.000
_cell.length_c   1.000
_cell.angle_alpha   90.00
_cell.angle_beta   90.00
_cell.angle_gamma   90.00
#
_symmetry.space_group_name_H-M   'P 1'
#
loop_
_entity.id
_entity.type
_entity.pdbx_description
1 polymer ?
#
loop_
_entity_poly.entity_id
_entity_poly.type
_entity_poly.pdbx_seq_one_letter_code
_entity_poly.pdbx_strand_id
1 'polypeptide(L)'
;AVGVITVTGEINGGKKTGETVTVTIEQGSGTSAIAQELKDAGLIGNTTLFKLYSRTHGGDGNYQYGDFTLEKGSSYQELIDALCSTVSYRETVTLTLPEGWNSFQMAKAAAAAGLCTEEEYLAAANATDYDFDWLSEVSTDECKLTVLEGFLYPETSSFYTDATARDIVTTQLRDFEKKVLTEENKTALKD
;
A
#
# COMPACT_ATOMS: atom_id res chain seq x y z
N ALA A 1 30.13 4.49 -27.17
CA ALA A 1 29.94 5.90 -26.78
C ALA A 1 28.51 6.16 -26.26
N VAL A 2 27.50 5.54 -26.86
CA VAL A 2 26.08 5.74 -26.46
C VAL A 2 25.80 5.25 -25.02
N GLY A 3 26.41 4.13 -24.60
CA GLY A 3 26.21 3.56 -23.26
C GLY A 3 26.74 4.42 -22.11
N VAL A 4 27.82 5.16 -22.32
CA VAL A 4 28.43 6.05 -21.30
C VAL A 4 27.56 7.30 -21.09
N ILE A 5 26.94 7.81 -22.13
CA ILE A 5 26.08 9.01 -22.04
C ILE A 5 24.79 8.68 -21.28
N THR A 6 24.22 7.48 -21.45
CA THR A 6 23.01 7.05 -20.74
C THR A 6 23.27 6.87 -19.24
N VAL A 7 24.40 6.29 -18.87
CA VAL A 7 24.80 6.03 -17.47
C VAL A 7 25.06 7.34 -16.70
N THR A 8 25.78 8.28 -17.30
CA THR A 8 26.03 9.59 -16.68
C THR A 8 24.78 10.45 -16.58
N GLY A 9 23.86 10.32 -17.54
CA GLY A 9 22.56 10.99 -17.52
C GLY A 9 21.67 10.52 -16.36
N GLU A 10 21.62 9.23 -16.07
CA GLU A 10 20.85 8.70 -14.93
C GLU A 10 21.44 9.12 -13.58
N ILE A 11 22.74 9.03 -13.42
CA ILE A 11 23.40 9.40 -12.14
C ILE A 11 23.20 10.89 -11.82
N ASN A 12 23.34 11.75 -12.81
CA ASN A 12 23.29 13.20 -12.64
C ASN A 12 21.85 13.77 -12.74
N GLY A 13 20.88 12.91 -13.00
CA GLY A 13 19.51 13.32 -13.25
C GLY A 13 19.25 13.76 -14.69
N GLY A 14 17.98 13.68 -15.08
CA GLY A 14 17.49 14.09 -16.37
C GLY A 14 16.87 15.50 -16.33
N LYS A 15 16.08 15.81 -17.36
CA LYS A 15 15.30 17.05 -17.36
C LYS A 15 14.16 16.91 -16.35
N LYS A 16 14.17 17.73 -15.31
CA LYS A 16 13.04 17.82 -14.36
C LYS A 16 11.83 18.38 -15.07
N THR A 17 10.72 17.66 -14.98
CA THR A 17 9.45 18.03 -15.63
C THR A 17 8.41 18.62 -14.67
N GLY A 18 8.71 18.61 -13.35
CA GLY A 18 7.76 18.95 -12.29
C GLY A 18 6.77 17.80 -12.01
N GLU A 19 6.91 16.66 -12.71
CA GLU A 19 6.09 15.48 -12.44
C GLU A 19 6.63 14.74 -11.23
N THR A 20 5.81 14.57 -10.20
CA THR A 20 6.14 13.83 -8.97
C THR A 20 5.44 12.49 -8.94
N VAL A 21 6.10 11.51 -8.34
CA VAL A 21 5.56 10.15 -8.11
C VAL A 21 5.74 9.82 -6.64
N THR A 22 4.71 9.27 -6.02
CA THR A 22 4.80 8.75 -4.66
C THR A 22 5.28 7.30 -4.71
N VAL A 23 6.35 7.02 -3.95
CA VAL A 23 6.91 5.67 -3.78
C VAL A 23 6.81 5.30 -2.31
N THR A 24 6.23 4.15 -2.02
CA THR A 24 6.11 3.60 -0.66
C THR A 24 7.26 2.64 -0.40
N ILE A 25 8.07 2.93 0.61
CA ILE A 25 9.15 2.05 1.07
C ILE A 25 8.68 1.34 2.34
N GLU A 26 8.58 0.03 2.29
CA GLU A 26 8.17 -0.79 3.43
C GLU A 26 9.26 -0.86 4.50
N GLN A 27 8.85 -1.00 5.76
CA GLN A 27 9.80 -1.17 6.86
C GLN A 27 10.65 -2.43 6.67
N GLY A 28 11.98 -2.27 6.74
CA GLY A 28 12.93 -3.37 6.54
C GLY A 28 13.27 -3.66 5.08
N SER A 29 12.78 -2.86 4.13
CA SER A 29 13.18 -2.98 2.73
C SER A 29 14.67 -2.77 2.56
N GLY A 30 15.34 -3.75 1.95
CA GLY A 30 16.75 -3.62 1.59
C GLY A 30 16.94 -2.79 0.31
N THR A 31 18.15 -2.29 0.09
CA THR A 31 18.52 -1.46 -1.09
C THR A 31 18.10 -2.06 -2.44
N SER A 32 18.01 -3.40 -2.52
CA SER A 32 17.57 -4.07 -3.76
C SER A 32 16.07 -3.94 -4.01
N ALA A 33 15.23 -4.00 -2.97
CA ALA A 33 13.80 -3.80 -3.07
C ALA A 33 13.51 -2.33 -3.39
N ILE A 34 14.15 -1.41 -2.67
CA ILE A 34 14.04 0.04 -2.91
C ILE A 34 14.40 0.41 -4.36
N ALA A 35 15.51 -0.15 -4.87
CA ALA A 35 15.90 0.09 -6.26
C ALA A 35 14.87 -0.44 -7.27
N GLN A 36 14.16 -1.53 -6.95
CA GLN A 36 13.11 -2.05 -7.80
C GLN A 36 11.89 -1.14 -7.77
N GLU A 37 11.44 -0.69 -6.60
CA GLU A 37 10.33 0.27 -6.45
C GLU A 37 10.59 1.57 -7.22
N LEU A 38 11.80 2.14 -7.09
CA LEU A 38 12.19 3.33 -7.84
C LEU A 38 12.16 3.12 -9.35
N LYS A 39 12.52 1.91 -9.81
CA LYS A 39 12.47 1.56 -11.22
C LYS A 39 11.04 1.42 -11.72
N ASP A 40 10.20 0.74 -10.96
CA ASP A 40 8.78 0.51 -11.30
C ASP A 40 8.00 1.84 -11.31
N ALA A 41 8.40 2.76 -10.44
CA ALA A 41 7.91 4.15 -10.45
C ALA A 41 8.49 5.02 -11.60
N GLY A 42 9.42 4.49 -12.39
CA GLY A 42 10.05 5.22 -13.51
C GLY A 42 11.00 6.34 -13.09
N LEU A 43 11.53 6.28 -11.87
CA LEU A 43 12.49 7.26 -11.32
C LEU A 43 13.94 6.91 -11.68
N ILE A 44 14.23 5.62 -11.87
CA ILE A 44 15.54 5.12 -12.33
C ILE A 44 15.35 4.08 -13.44
N GLY A 45 16.36 3.93 -14.30
CA GLY A 45 16.35 2.90 -15.35
C GLY A 45 17.15 1.64 -14.96
N ASN A 46 18.18 1.79 -14.15
CA ASN A 46 19.12 0.71 -13.82
C ASN A 46 19.29 0.48 -12.32
N THR A 47 18.66 -0.58 -11.81
CA THR A 47 18.71 -0.95 -10.38
C THR A 47 20.14 -1.32 -9.91
N THR A 48 20.95 -1.96 -10.75
CA THR A 48 22.31 -2.36 -10.39
C THR A 48 23.21 -1.14 -10.22
N LEU A 49 23.06 -0.17 -11.11
CA LEU A 49 23.82 1.08 -11.06
C LEU A 49 23.43 1.90 -9.82
N PHE A 50 22.13 2.00 -9.54
CA PHE A 50 21.62 2.68 -8.34
C PHE A 50 22.17 2.04 -7.06
N LYS A 51 22.13 0.71 -6.95
CA LYS A 51 22.68 -0.01 -5.79
C LYS A 51 24.19 0.23 -5.59
N LEU A 52 24.95 0.24 -6.68
CA LEU A 52 26.37 0.51 -6.59
C LEU A 52 26.65 1.95 -6.15
N TYR A 53 25.89 2.90 -6.70
CA TYR A 53 25.97 4.31 -6.33
C TYR A 53 25.58 4.54 -4.86
N SER A 54 24.49 3.96 -4.41
CA SER A 54 24.00 4.01 -3.04
C SER A 54 25.05 3.56 -2.00
N ARG A 55 25.78 2.48 -2.26
CA ARG A 55 26.84 1.97 -1.37
C ARG A 55 27.98 2.95 -1.15
N THR A 56 28.28 3.74 -2.15
CA THR A 56 29.43 4.68 -2.10
C THR A 56 29.02 6.09 -1.66
N HIS A 57 27.71 6.39 -1.64
CA HIS A 57 27.16 7.72 -1.37
C HIS A 57 26.22 7.74 -0.15
N GLY A 58 26.37 6.79 0.76
CA GLY A 58 25.73 6.83 2.08
C GLY A 58 24.25 6.43 2.10
N GLY A 59 23.70 5.89 1.01
CA GLY A 59 22.31 5.43 0.97
C GLY A 59 22.11 4.04 1.57
N ASP A 60 23.05 3.13 1.34
CA ASP A 60 22.92 1.72 1.73
C ASP A 60 22.84 1.57 3.26
N GLY A 61 21.72 1.02 3.75
CA GLY A 61 21.44 0.85 5.18
C GLY A 61 20.89 2.09 5.91
N ASN A 62 20.76 3.24 5.25
CA ASN A 62 20.30 4.49 5.86
C ASN A 62 18.91 4.95 5.37
N TYR A 63 18.31 4.21 4.46
CA TYR A 63 16.99 4.53 3.94
C TYR A 63 15.92 4.46 5.01
N GLN A 64 15.03 5.44 4.98
CA GLN A 64 13.85 5.48 5.82
C GLN A 64 12.70 4.73 5.13
N TYR A 65 11.74 4.26 5.92
CA TYR A 65 10.50 3.67 5.40
C TYR A 65 9.36 4.69 5.45
N GLY A 66 8.38 4.54 4.58
CA GLY A 66 7.23 5.44 4.44
C GLY A 66 6.99 5.86 3.00
N ASP A 67 6.15 6.87 2.82
CA ASP A 67 5.81 7.42 1.51
C ASP A 67 6.70 8.61 1.16
N PHE A 68 7.32 8.52 0.00
CA PHE A 68 8.21 9.55 -0.53
C PHE A 68 7.64 10.13 -1.82
N THR A 69 7.41 11.42 -1.86
CA THR A 69 7.08 12.12 -3.10
C THR A 69 8.35 12.56 -3.80
N LEU A 70 8.67 11.90 -4.89
CA LEU A 70 9.93 12.07 -5.63
C LEU A 70 9.64 12.64 -7.03
N GLU A 71 10.51 13.53 -7.51
CA GLU A 71 10.37 14.16 -8.83
C GLU A 71 11.05 13.33 -9.90
N LYS A 72 10.37 13.09 -11.04
CA LYS A 72 10.97 12.44 -12.20
C LYS A 72 12.10 13.27 -12.77
N GLY A 73 13.19 12.61 -13.10
CA GLY A 73 14.42 13.26 -13.57
C GLY A 73 15.36 13.71 -12.46
N SER A 74 15.07 13.38 -11.19
CA SER A 74 16.02 13.58 -10.09
C SER A 74 17.27 12.74 -10.26
N SER A 75 18.41 13.27 -9.83
CA SER A 75 19.68 12.55 -9.77
C SER A 75 19.64 11.43 -8.71
N TYR A 76 20.52 10.46 -8.82
CA TYR A 76 20.63 9.40 -7.81
C TYR A 76 20.95 9.96 -6.42
N GLN A 77 21.74 11.02 -6.33
CA GLN A 77 22.02 11.67 -5.04
C GLN A 77 20.77 12.31 -4.45
N GLU A 78 20.00 13.04 -5.25
CA GLU A 78 18.73 13.64 -4.78
C GLU A 78 17.72 12.58 -4.31
N LEU A 79 17.63 11.44 -5.01
CA LEU A 79 16.79 10.33 -4.59
C LEU A 79 17.28 9.71 -3.27
N ILE A 80 18.59 9.50 -3.12
CA ILE A 80 19.20 8.98 -1.88
C ILE A 80 18.97 9.96 -0.72
N ASP A 81 19.24 11.25 -0.93
CA ASP A 81 19.05 12.27 0.10
C ASP A 81 17.60 12.37 0.54
N ALA A 82 16.67 12.30 -0.40
CA ALA A 82 15.24 12.27 -0.11
C ALA A 82 14.84 11.02 0.68
N LEU A 83 15.32 9.84 0.29
CA LEU A 83 15.00 8.56 0.96
C LEU A 83 15.73 8.40 2.32
N CYS A 84 16.84 9.09 2.54
CA CYS A 84 17.57 9.10 3.81
C CYS A 84 17.14 10.26 4.73
N SER A 85 16.42 11.26 4.19
CA SER A 85 15.90 12.37 4.99
C SER A 85 14.79 11.87 5.91
N THR A 86 14.59 12.57 7.02
CA THR A 86 13.50 12.26 7.95
C THR A 86 12.17 12.46 7.22
N VAL A 87 11.55 11.38 6.82
CA VAL A 87 10.19 11.41 6.25
C VAL A 87 9.28 11.94 7.34
N SER A 88 8.34 12.75 6.95
CA SER A 88 7.14 12.95 7.76
C SER A 88 6.49 11.56 7.89
N TYR A 89 6.72 10.88 8.99
CA TYR A 89 6.04 9.61 9.27
C TYR A 89 4.55 9.89 9.18
N ARG A 90 3.88 9.28 8.21
CA ARG A 90 2.43 9.22 8.28
C ARG A 90 2.11 8.44 9.55
N GLU A 91 1.49 9.11 10.50
CA GLU A 91 1.03 8.44 11.70
C GLU A 91 0.10 7.30 11.32
N THR A 92 0.33 6.15 11.92
CA THR A 92 -0.53 4.99 11.73
C THR A 92 -1.30 4.69 13.00
N VAL A 93 -2.53 4.25 12.80
CA VAL A 93 -3.41 3.77 13.86
C VAL A 93 -3.61 2.27 13.66
N THR A 94 -3.39 1.51 14.71
CA THR A 94 -3.67 0.06 14.69
C THR A 94 -5.14 -0.18 15.02
N LEU A 95 -5.84 -0.80 14.07
CA LEU A 95 -7.22 -1.23 14.23
C LEU A 95 -7.26 -2.74 14.43
N THR A 96 -7.80 -3.18 15.55
CA THR A 96 -8.02 -4.60 15.86
C THR A 96 -9.49 -4.93 15.75
N LEU A 97 -9.82 -5.85 14.87
CA LEU A 97 -11.18 -6.34 14.63
C LEU A 97 -11.24 -7.82 15.02
N PRO A 98 -11.78 -8.16 16.20
CA PRO A 98 -11.87 -9.54 16.68
C PRO A 98 -12.80 -10.40 15.84
N GLU A 99 -12.56 -11.70 15.84
CA GLU A 99 -13.45 -12.70 15.25
C GLU A 99 -14.85 -12.66 15.91
N GLY A 100 -15.87 -12.94 15.12
CA GLY A 100 -17.26 -12.96 15.57
C GLY A 100 -17.93 -11.59 15.67
N TRP A 101 -17.24 -10.52 15.33
CA TRP A 101 -17.86 -9.20 15.25
C TRP A 101 -18.64 -9.02 13.95
N ASN A 102 -19.76 -8.32 14.05
CA ASN A 102 -20.55 -7.89 12.90
C ASN A 102 -20.08 -6.51 12.39
N SER A 103 -20.57 -6.10 11.24
CA SER A 103 -20.23 -4.82 10.59
C SER A 103 -20.47 -3.60 11.48
N PHE A 104 -21.51 -3.58 12.35
CA PHE A 104 -21.75 -2.47 13.28
C PHE A 104 -20.71 -2.39 14.38
N GLN A 105 -20.25 -3.52 14.90
CA GLN A 105 -19.19 -3.55 15.90
C GLN A 105 -17.85 -3.12 15.31
N MET A 106 -17.57 -3.53 14.07
CA MET A 106 -16.38 -3.12 13.32
C MET A 106 -16.40 -1.61 13.01
N ALA A 107 -17.56 -1.07 12.58
CA ALA A 107 -17.77 0.35 12.35
C ALA A 107 -17.47 1.18 13.61
N LYS A 108 -18.00 0.74 14.76
CA LYS A 108 -17.75 1.40 16.04
C LYS A 108 -16.27 1.39 16.45
N ALA A 109 -15.56 0.30 16.17
CA ALA A 109 -14.12 0.22 16.46
C ALA A 109 -13.31 1.14 15.54
N ALA A 110 -13.63 1.19 14.25
CA ALA A 110 -12.99 2.09 13.29
C ALA A 110 -13.20 3.56 13.68
N ALA A 111 -14.42 3.92 14.10
CA ALA A 111 -14.74 5.25 14.59
C ALA A 111 -14.02 5.57 15.91
N ALA A 112 -13.97 4.64 16.86
CA ALA A 112 -13.23 4.80 18.12
C ALA A 112 -11.71 4.95 17.89
N ALA A 113 -11.18 4.34 16.83
CA ALA A 113 -9.79 4.49 16.41
C ALA A 113 -9.52 5.83 15.68
N GLY A 114 -10.55 6.62 15.38
CA GLY A 114 -10.44 7.91 14.71
C GLY A 114 -10.15 7.83 13.22
N LEU A 115 -10.39 6.66 12.59
CA LEU A 115 -10.10 6.45 11.16
C LEU A 115 -11.25 6.92 10.25
N CYS A 116 -12.49 6.74 10.68
CA CYS A 116 -13.69 7.16 9.94
C CYS A 116 -14.89 7.23 10.90
N THR A 117 -16.02 7.72 10.43
CA THR A 117 -17.29 7.63 11.18
C THR A 117 -17.93 6.25 11.03
N GLU A 118 -18.83 5.88 11.96
CA GLU A 118 -19.61 4.64 11.85
C GLU A 118 -20.42 4.62 10.55
N GLU A 119 -21.01 5.76 10.16
CA GLU A 119 -21.81 5.91 8.95
C GLU A 119 -20.96 5.69 7.68
N GLU A 120 -19.77 6.25 7.62
CA GLU A 120 -18.83 6.06 6.50
C GLU A 120 -18.42 4.59 6.37
N TYR A 121 -18.10 3.93 7.50
CA TYR A 121 -17.76 2.51 7.47
C TYR A 121 -18.92 1.65 6.99
N LEU A 122 -20.14 1.88 7.50
CA LEU A 122 -21.33 1.13 7.09
C LEU A 122 -21.70 1.40 5.63
N ALA A 123 -21.51 2.63 5.14
CA ALA A 123 -21.67 2.94 3.73
C ALA A 123 -20.66 2.16 2.85
N ALA A 124 -19.41 2.09 3.27
CA ALA A 124 -18.40 1.29 2.60
C ALA A 124 -18.70 -0.22 2.65
N ALA A 125 -19.20 -0.74 3.79
CA ALA A 125 -19.62 -2.13 3.93
C ALA A 125 -20.88 -2.51 3.13
N ASN A 126 -21.64 -1.52 2.65
CA ASN A 126 -22.76 -1.72 1.74
C ASN A 126 -22.41 -1.50 0.26
N ALA A 127 -21.23 -0.98 -0.05
CA ALA A 127 -20.80 -0.77 -1.42
C ALA A 127 -20.38 -2.12 -2.06
N THR A 128 -20.61 -2.25 -3.37
CA THR A 128 -20.26 -3.45 -4.16
C THR A 128 -19.31 -3.14 -5.30
N ASP A 129 -18.88 -1.89 -5.44
CA ASP A 129 -18.02 -1.38 -6.51
C ASP A 129 -16.51 -1.47 -6.19
N TYR A 130 -16.12 -2.50 -5.46
CA TYR A 130 -14.71 -2.85 -5.21
C TYR A 130 -14.17 -3.73 -6.34
N ASP A 131 -12.88 -3.63 -6.61
CA ASP A 131 -12.18 -4.36 -7.67
C ASP A 131 -11.80 -5.79 -7.22
N PHE A 132 -12.83 -6.63 -7.04
CA PHE A 132 -12.71 -8.06 -6.74
C PHE A 132 -13.73 -8.84 -7.57
N ASP A 133 -13.28 -9.76 -8.42
CA ASP A 133 -14.13 -10.53 -9.34
C ASP A 133 -15.24 -11.30 -8.62
N TRP A 134 -14.94 -11.87 -7.45
CA TRP A 134 -15.87 -12.67 -6.66
C TRP A 134 -17.02 -11.87 -6.02
N LEU A 135 -16.92 -10.54 -5.94
CA LEU A 135 -17.99 -9.71 -5.38
C LEU A 135 -19.27 -9.77 -6.22
N SER A 136 -19.17 -10.08 -7.50
CA SER A 136 -20.35 -10.27 -8.37
C SER A 136 -21.26 -11.43 -7.92
N GLU A 137 -20.73 -12.36 -7.13
CA GLU A 137 -21.46 -13.52 -6.58
C GLU A 137 -22.08 -13.25 -5.19
N VAL A 138 -21.75 -12.10 -4.59
CA VAL A 138 -22.25 -11.74 -3.26
C VAL A 138 -23.73 -11.37 -3.34
N SER A 139 -24.56 -12.10 -2.58
CA SER A 139 -25.99 -11.77 -2.47
C SER A 139 -26.22 -10.42 -1.81
N THR A 140 -27.08 -9.61 -2.41
CA THR A 140 -27.57 -8.33 -1.88
C THR A 140 -28.85 -8.48 -1.06
N ASP A 141 -29.05 -9.63 -0.40
CA ASP A 141 -30.24 -9.93 0.38
C ASP A 141 -30.46 -8.88 1.48
N GLU A 142 -31.68 -8.36 1.57
CA GLU A 142 -32.10 -7.36 2.57
C GLU A 142 -32.06 -7.89 4.02
N CYS A 143 -31.94 -9.21 4.21
CA CYS A 143 -31.80 -9.82 5.54
C CYS A 143 -30.41 -9.69 6.15
N LYS A 144 -29.40 -9.23 5.39
CA LYS A 144 -28.04 -8.99 5.91
C LYS A 144 -27.98 -7.64 6.63
N LEU A 145 -27.10 -7.54 7.63
CA LEU A 145 -26.80 -6.29 8.33
C LEU A 145 -26.18 -5.24 7.41
N THR A 146 -25.24 -5.68 6.57
CA THR A 146 -24.67 -4.95 5.43
C THR A 146 -24.45 -5.93 4.28
N VAL A 147 -24.30 -5.44 3.05
CA VAL A 147 -24.09 -6.29 1.87
C VAL A 147 -22.85 -7.17 2.03
N LEU A 148 -21.79 -6.62 2.60
CA LEU A 148 -20.52 -7.33 2.80
C LEU A 148 -20.42 -8.06 4.15
N GLU A 149 -21.52 -8.17 4.91
CA GLU A 149 -21.52 -8.97 6.14
C GLU A 149 -21.10 -10.42 5.87
N GLY A 150 -20.14 -10.92 6.65
CA GLY A 150 -19.54 -12.25 6.47
C GLY A 150 -18.32 -12.28 5.55
N PHE A 151 -18.05 -11.22 4.80
CA PHE A 151 -16.88 -11.09 3.92
C PHE A 151 -15.81 -10.13 4.48
N LEU A 152 -16.13 -9.41 5.55
CA LEU A 152 -15.23 -8.49 6.23
C LEU A 152 -14.31 -9.29 7.17
N TYR A 153 -13.11 -9.62 6.69
CA TYR A 153 -12.19 -10.49 7.44
C TYR A 153 -11.70 -9.81 8.73
N PRO A 154 -11.86 -10.46 9.90
CA PRO A 154 -11.44 -9.92 11.19
C PRO A 154 -9.92 -10.07 11.35
N GLU A 155 -9.20 -8.96 11.50
CA GLU A 155 -7.74 -8.95 11.70
C GLU A 155 -7.29 -7.68 12.40
N THR A 156 -6.05 -7.70 12.88
CA THR A 156 -5.35 -6.51 13.35
C THR A 156 -4.51 -5.94 12.22
N SER A 157 -4.83 -4.73 11.78
CA SER A 157 -4.14 -4.03 10.69
C SER A 157 -3.77 -2.61 11.09
N SER A 158 -2.68 -2.08 10.55
CA SER A 158 -2.28 -0.69 10.72
C SER A 158 -2.72 0.12 9.52
N PHE A 159 -3.40 1.22 9.78
CA PHE A 159 -3.88 2.16 8.77
C PHE A 159 -3.24 3.53 8.99
N TYR A 160 -2.98 4.27 7.94
CA TYR A 160 -2.62 5.68 8.07
C TYR A 160 -3.77 6.48 8.67
N THR A 161 -3.47 7.55 9.38
CA THR A 161 -4.49 8.41 10.03
C THR A 161 -5.43 9.09 9.04
N ASP A 162 -5.05 9.16 7.78
CA ASP A 162 -5.84 9.67 6.66
C ASP A 162 -6.52 8.57 5.81
N ALA A 163 -6.44 7.30 6.27
CA ALA A 163 -7.13 6.19 5.61
C ALA A 163 -8.66 6.39 5.67
N THR A 164 -9.30 6.07 4.57
CA THR A 164 -10.77 6.15 4.46
C THR A 164 -11.43 4.86 4.94
N ALA A 165 -12.73 4.92 5.22
CA ALA A 165 -13.54 3.72 5.49
C ALA A 165 -13.42 2.68 4.36
N ARG A 166 -13.28 3.17 3.11
CA ARG A 166 -13.13 2.30 1.93
C ARG A 166 -11.78 1.57 1.93
N ASP A 167 -10.71 2.19 2.41
CA ASP A 167 -9.41 1.52 2.54
C ASP A 167 -9.44 0.41 3.58
N ILE A 168 -10.16 0.62 4.68
CA ILE A 168 -10.35 -0.39 5.72
C ILE A 168 -11.10 -1.59 5.16
N VAL A 169 -12.26 -1.36 4.53
CA VAL A 169 -13.08 -2.42 3.93
C VAL A 169 -12.32 -3.13 2.81
N THR A 170 -11.60 -2.42 1.95
CA THR A 170 -10.76 -3.01 0.90
C THR A 170 -9.71 -3.96 1.48
N THR A 171 -9.08 -3.59 2.59
CA THR A 171 -8.10 -4.43 3.28
C THR A 171 -8.75 -5.72 3.81
N GLN A 172 -9.92 -5.61 4.44
CA GLN A 172 -10.67 -6.77 4.94
C GLN A 172 -11.10 -7.72 3.82
N LEU A 173 -11.57 -7.18 2.67
CA LEU A 173 -11.94 -7.99 1.51
C LEU A 173 -10.73 -8.69 0.88
N ARG A 174 -9.59 -8.02 0.81
CA ARG A 174 -8.33 -8.60 0.34
C ARG A 174 -7.86 -9.73 1.24
N ASP A 175 -7.97 -9.56 2.55
CA ASP A 175 -7.61 -10.60 3.52
C ASP A 175 -8.59 -11.79 3.46
N PHE A 176 -9.88 -11.53 3.25
CA PHE A 176 -10.87 -12.58 3.00
C PHE A 176 -10.53 -13.37 1.73
N GLU A 177 -10.26 -12.70 0.61
CA GLU A 177 -9.85 -13.35 -0.62
C GLU A 177 -8.62 -14.22 -0.41
N LYS A 178 -7.59 -13.67 0.21
CA LYS A 178 -6.29 -14.32 0.40
C LYS A 178 -6.33 -15.50 1.38
N LYS A 179 -7.17 -15.42 2.42
CA LYS A 179 -7.17 -16.40 3.52
C LYS A 179 -8.35 -17.36 3.46
N VAL A 180 -9.48 -16.96 2.86
CA VAL A 180 -10.70 -17.76 2.81
C VAL A 180 -10.94 -18.33 1.41
N LEU A 181 -10.81 -17.53 0.35
CA LEU A 181 -11.05 -17.96 -1.03
C LEU A 181 -9.84 -18.68 -1.65
N THR A 182 -9.15 -19.51 -0.86
CA THR A 182 -8.05 -20.34 -1.35
C THR A 182 -8.57 -21.48 -2.25
N GLU A 183 -7.74 -21.99 -3.15
CA GLU A 183 -8.14 -23.13 -4.03
C GLU A 183 -8.48 -24.37 -3.22
N GLU A 184 -7.86 -24.56 -2.05
CA GLU A 184 -8.17 -25.65 -1.13
C GLU A 184 -9.60 -25.52 -0.58
N ASN A 185 -9.98 -24.33 -0.09
CA ASN A 185 -11.31 -24.07 0.45
C ASN A 185 -12.39 -24.13 -0.64
N LYS A 186 -12.12 -23.60 -1.84
CA LYS A 186 -13.02 -23.69 -2.99
C LYS A 186 -13.28 -25.13 -3.42
N THR A 187 -12.29 -26.00 -3.29
CA THR A 187 -12.43 -27.42 -3.61
C THR A 187 -13.26 -28.13 -2.55
N ALA A 188 -13.00 -27.85 -1.27
CA ALA A 188 -13.74 -28.46 -0.15
C ALA A 188 -15.24 -28.09 -0.13
N LEU A 189 -15.63 -26.96 -0.73
CA LEU A 189 -17.03 -26.53 -0.83
C LEU A 189 -17.80 -27.18 -2.00
N LYS A 190 -17.10 -27.91 -2.89
CA LYS A 190 -17.72 -28.59 -4.04
C LYS A 190 -18.04 -30.08 -3.76
N ASP A 191 -17.55 -30.64 -2.69
CA ASP A 191 -17.78 -31.99 -2.19
C ASP A 191 -18.91 -32.02 -1.13
#